data_38a87430eeb3518fb679df0674930d99
#
_entry.id   38a87430eeb3518fb679df0674930d99
#
_cell.length_a   1.000
_cell.length_b   1.000
_cell.length_c   1.000
_cell.angle_alpha   90.00
_cell.angle_beta   90.00
_cell.angle_gamma   90.00
#
_symmetry.space_group_name_H-M   'P 1'
#
loop_
_entity.id
_entity.type
_entity.pdbx_description
1 polymer ?
#
loop_
_entity_poly.entity_id
_entity_poly.type
_entity_poly.pdbx_seq_one_letter_code
_entity_poly.pdbx_strand_id
1 'polypeptide(L)'
;SAAQHSQSLEAWFVHLPGVVAVAPATPADAARLLVAAIRSNDPVLVFEAKDLWQSVGPVPERIEPLPFGVARRAREGGDLTLVC
;
A
#
# COMPACT_ATOMS: atom_id res chain seq x y z
N SER A 1 -3.73 -13.38 16.47
CA SER A 1 -2.30 -13.61 16.71
C SER A 1 -1.87 -13.01 18.03
N ALA A 2 -0.73 -13.44 18.56
CA ALA A 2 -0.16 -12.89 19.78
C ALA A 2 0.38 -11.46 19.55
N ALA A 3 0.78 -10.79 20.64
CA ALA A 3 1.17 -9.40 20.61
C ALA A 3 2.28 -9.07 19.58
N GLN A 4 3.25 -9.99 19.40
CA GLN A 4 4.34 -9.79 18.44
C GLN A 4 3.88 -9.82 16.98
N HIS A 5 2.74 -10.41 16.69
CA HIS A 5 2.25 -10.63 15.33
C HIS A 5 0.97 -9.85 15.00
N SER A 6 0.55 -8.94 15.90
CA SER A 6 -0.70 -8.19 15.74
C SER A 6 -0.51 -6.68 15.82
N GLN A 7 0.72 -6.21 15.65
CA GLN A 7 1.04 -4.78 15.70
C GLN A 7 0.92 -4.15 14.32
N SER A 8 0.53 -2.88 14.30
CA SER A 8 0.52 -2.00 13.13
C SER A 8 1.36 -0.77 13.48
N LEU A 9 2.56 -0.70 12.93
CA LEU A 9 3.57 0.31 13.30
C LEU A 9 3.83 1.32 12.19
N GLU A 10 2.96 1.42 11.20
CA GLU A 10 3.10 2.28 10.03
C GLU A 10 3.34 3.75 10.43
N ALA A 11 2.64 4.23 11.45
CA ALA A 11 2.71 5.61 11.89
C ALA A 11 4.11 6.03 12.34
N TRP A 12 4.90 5.11 12.89
CA TRP A 12 6.27 5.40 13.28
C TRP A 12 7.15 5.77 12.10
N PHE A 13 6.97 5.07 10.99
CA PHE A 13 7.80 5.23 9.80
C PHE A 13 7.30 6.35 8.90
N VAL A 14 5.99 6.58 8.86
CA VAL A 14 5.41 7.73 8.15
C VAL A 14 5.90 9.05 8.73
N HIS A 15 6.20 9.08 10.01
CA HIS A 15 6.73 10.27 10.69
C HIS A 15 8.15 10.63 10.26
N LEU A 16 8.93 9.69 9.75
CA LEU A 16 10.36 9.89 9.44
C LEU A 16 10.54 10.50 8.05
N PRO A 17 11.22 11.66 7.94
CA PRO A 17 11.57 12.19 6.63
C PRO A 17 12.62 11.29 5.94
N GLY A 18 12.55 11.21 4.60
CA GLY A 18 13.48 10.42 3.80
C GLY A 18 13.09 8.94 3.65
N VAL A 19 12.00 8.52 4.26
CA VAL A 19 11.47 7.16 4.15
C VAL A 19 10.09 7.22 3.50
N VAL A 20 9.86 6.37 2.51
CA VAL A 20 8.55 6.19 1.91
C VAL A 20 7.86 5.00 2.58
N ALA A 21 6.64 5.18 3.03
CA ALA A 21 5.83 4.12 3.62
C ALA A 21 4.58 3.90 2.76
N VAL A 22 4.33 2.68 2.34
CA VAL A 22 3.16 2.31 1.54
C VAL A 22 2.45 1.11 2.17
N ALA A 23 1.14 1.07 2.04
CA ALA A 23 0.30 -0.01 2.56
C ALA A 23 -0.71 -0.43 1.49
N PRO A 24 -0.44 -1.51 0.75
CA PRO A 24 -1.35 -1.97 -0.29
C PRO A 24 -2.68 -2.47 0.31
N ALA A 25 -3.78 -2.15 -0.36
CA ALA A 25 -5.12 -2.55 0.05
C ALA A 25 -5.73 -3.66 -0.82
N THR A 26 -5.23 -3.86 -2.03
CA THR A 26 -5.72 -4.88 -2.96
C THR A 26 -4.56 -5.72 -3.51
N PRO A 27 -4.81 -6.92 -4.05
CA PRO A 27 -3.76 -7.69 -4.72
C PRO A 27 -3.03 -6.93 -5.83
N ALA A 28 -3.76 -6.17 -6.64
CA ALA A 28 -3.16 -5.33 -7.69
C ALA A 28 -2.26 -4.24 -7.10
N ASP A 29 -2.70 -3.57 -6.04
CA ASP A 29 -1.90 -2.57 -5.34
C ASP A 29 -0.62 -3.20 -4.75
N ALA A 30 -0.74 -4.38 -4.16
CA ALA A 30 0.42 -5.09 -3.60
C ALA A 30 1.49 -5.36 -4.66
N ALA A 31 1.09 -5.89 -5.81
CA ALA A 31 2.01 -6.16 -6.91
C ALA A 31 2.64 -4.87 -7.44
N ARG A 32 1.83 -3.85 -7.70
CA ARG A 32 2.28 -2.61 -8.33
C ARG A 32 3.13 -1.74 -7.40
N LEU A 33 2.76 -1.65 -6.13
CA LEU A 33 3.53 -0.90 -5.13
C LEU A 33 4.86 -1.59 -4.82
N LEU A 34 4.90 -2.91 -4.79
CA LEU A 34 6.15 -3.64 -4.57
C LEU A 34 7.13 -3.41 -5.72
N VAL A 35 6.66 -3.45 -6.96
CA VAL A 35 7.50 -3.14 -8.12
C VAL A 35 8.02 -1.70 -8.06
N ALA A 36 7.14 -0.74 -7.70
CA ALA A 36 7.53 0.66 -7.52
C ALA A 36 8.59 0.80 -6.42
N ALA A 37 8.42 0.10 -5.30
CA ALA A 37 9.37 0.11 -4.19
C ALA A 37 10.75 -0.41 -4.60
N ILE A 38 10.80 -1.53 -5.31
CA ILE A 38 12.06 -2.13 -5.79
C ILE A 38 12.78 -1.20 -6.77
N ARG A 39 12.05 -0.50 -7.60
CA ARG A 39 12.61 0.43 -8.60
C ARG A 39 12.93 1.82 -8.05
N SER A 40 12.47 2.14 -6.85
CA SER A 40 12.76 3.42 -6.20
C SER A 40 14.22 3.51 -5.77
N ASN A 41 14.77 4.72 -5.78
CA ASN A 41 16.09 5.00 -5.21
C ASN A 41 16.03 5.37 -3.73
N ASP A 42 14.84 5.52 -3.18
CA ASP A 42 14.62 5.85 -1.78
C ASP A 42 14.34 4.58 -0.96
N PRO A 43 14.60 4.59 0.36
CA PRO A 43 14.15 3.52 1.23
C PRO A 43 12.63 3.49 1.26
N VAL A 44 12.04 2.34 0.95
CA VAL A 44 10.60 2.13 0.96
C VAL A 44 10.23 0.99 1.89
N LEU A 45 9.34 1.26 2.82
CA LEU A 45 8.73 0.24 3.67
C LEU A 45 7.36 -0.11 3.10
N VAL A 46 7.18 -1.37 2.75
CA VAL A 46 5.91 -1.90 2.26
C VAL A 46 5.25 -2.64 3.41
N PHE A 47 4.16 -2.09 3.92
CA PHE A 47 3.42 -2.66 5.06
C PHE A 47 2.30 -3.55 4.56
N GLU A 48 2.37 -4.81 4.86
CA GLU A 48 1.34 -5.79 4.55
C GLU A 48 0.41 -5.98 5.74
N ALA A 49 -0.86 -5.60 5.58
CA ALA A 49 -1.87 -5.86 6.59
C ALA A 49 -2.19 -7.36 6.61
N LYS A 50 -1.97 -8.02 7.73
CA LYS A 50 -2.18 -9.47 7.86
C LYS A 50 -3.62 -9.89 7.59
N ASP A 51 -4.58 -9.05 7.95
CA ASP A 51 -6.00 -9.31 7.69
C ASP A 51 -6.31 -9.38 6.18
N LEU A 52 -5.44 -8.82 5.34
CA LEU A 52 -5.61 -8.83 3.89
C LEU A 52 -4.83 -9.95 3.18
N TRP A 53 -4.02 -10.74 3.88
CA TRP A 53 -3.18 -11.78 3.25
C TRP A 53 -3.98 -12.85 2.51
N GLN A 54 -5.22 -13.09 2.92
CA GLN A 54 -6.11 -14.05 2.26
C GLN A 54 -6.98 -13.41 1.17
N SER A 55 -6.82 -12.11 0.92
CA SER A 55 -7.60 -11.42 -0.09
C SER A 55 -7.23 -11.90 -1.49
N VAL A 56 -8.25 -12.09 -2.31
CA VAL A 56 -8.13 -12.52 -3.69
C VAL A 56 -8.76 -11.46 -4.58
N GLY A 57 -8.09 -11.13 -5.65
CA GLY A 57 -8.60 -10.13 -6.61
C GLY A 57 -7.81 -10.15 -7.90
N PRO A 58 -8.28 -9.41 -8.92
CA PRO A 58 -7.61 -9.35 -10.20
C PRO A 58 -6.25 -8.66 -10.08
N VAL A 59 -5.27 -9.20 -10.78
CA VAL A 59 -3.93 -8.62 -10.93
C VAL A 59 -3.65 -8.51 -12.42
N PRO A 60 -3.14 -7.35 -12.91
CA PRO A 60 -2.79 -7.21 -14.32
C PRO A 60 -1.74 -8.25 -14.74
N GLU A 61 -1.83 -8.74 -15.96
CA GLU A 61 -0.84 -9.65 -16.54
C GLU A 61 0.55 -9.02 -16.56
N ARG A 62 0.61 -7.74 -16.94
CA ARG A 62 1.81 -6.93 -16.88
C ARG A 62 1.75 -6.01 -15.68
N ILE A 63 2.70 -6.14 -14.77
CA ILE A 63 2.77 -5.33 -13.55
C ILE A 63 3.51 -4.03 -13.84
N GLU A 64 2.76 -2.95 -13.96
CA GLU A 64 3.32 -1.60 -14.04
C GLU A 64 3.44 -1.01 -12.64
N PRO A 65 4.54 -0.29 -12.31
CA PRO A 65 4.68 0.34 -11.01
C PRO A 65 3.57 1.37 -10.77
N LEU A 66 3.07 1.41 -9.54
CA LEU A 66 2.13 2.44 -9.11
C LEU A 66 2.92 3.63 -8.59
N PRO A 67 2.74 4.84 -9.16
CA PRO A 67 3.47 6.02 -8.68
C PRO A 67 3.13 6.35 -7.23
N PHE A 68 4.13 6.67 -6.42
CA PHE A 68 3.90 7.14 -5.06
C PHE A 68 3.31 8.56 -5.08
N GLY A 69 2.46 8.85 -4.09
CA GLY A 69 1.87 10.18 -3.94
C GLY A 69 0.73 10.49 -4.91
N VAL A 70 0.26 9.52 -5.68
CA VAL A 70 -0.87 9.69 -6.59
C VAL A 70 -2.06 8.91 -6.05
N ALA A 71 -3.13 9.63 -5.74
CA ALA A 71 -4.36 9.01 -5.25
C ALA A 71 -5.12 8.34 -6.41
N ARG A 72 -5.78 7.23 -6.09
CA ARG A 72 -6.66 6.52 -7.01
C ARG A 72 -8.10 6.67 -6.53
N ARG A 73 -8.99 7.00 -7.47
CA ARG A 73 -10.42 7.00 -7.17
C ARG A 73 -10.93 5.56 -7.19
N ALA A 74 -11.22 5.02 -6.02
CA ALA A 74 -11.69 3.65 -5.87
C ALA A 74 -13.19 3.52 -6.15
N ARG A 75 -13.96 4.58 -5.92
CA ARG A 75 -15.42 4.58 -6.11
C ARG A 75 -15.90 5.97 -6.54
N GLU A 76 -16.80 6.00 -7.49
CA GLU A 76 -17.47 7.22 -7.92
C GLU A 76 -18.61 7.59 -6.96
N GLY A 77 -18.86 8.89 -6.81
CA GLY A 77 -19.93 9.43 -6.02
C GLY A 77 -20.07 10.93 -6.19
N GLY A 78 -21.12 11.51 -5.64
CA GLY A 78 -21.45 12.93 -5.79
C GLY A 78 -21.65 13.72 -4.50
N ASP A 79 -21.77 13.03 -3.36
CA ASP A 79 -22.18 13.69 -2.11
C ASP A 79 -21.02 13.97 -1.17
N LEU A 80 -20.01 13.15 -1.14
CA LEU A 80 -18.86 13.34 -0.28
C LEU A 80 -17.59 12.70 -0.87
N THR A 81 -16.45 13.12 -0.35
CA THR A 81 -15.14 12.51 -0.65
C THR A 81 -14.60 11.88 0.64
N LEU A 82 -14.30 10.59 0.57
CA LEU A 82 -13.62 9.87 1.64
C LEU A 82 -12.19 9.55 1.20
N VAL A 83 -11.22 9.99 1.99
CA VAL A 83 -9.79 9.71 1.76
C VAL A 83 -9.30 8.76 2.86
N CYS A 84 -8.70 7.64 2.47
CA CYS A 84 -8.19 6.64 3.40
C CYS A 84 -6.94 5.95 2.85
#